data_574c0c46c05fadff5cf3b0a42b663ad2
#
_entry.id   574c0c46c05fadff5cf3b0a42b663ad2
#
_cell.length_a   1.000
_cell.length_b   1.000
_cell.length_c   1.000
_cell.angle_alpha   90.00
_cell.angle_beta   90.00
_cell.angle_gamma   90.00
#
_symmetry.space_group_name_H-M   'P 1'
#
loop_
_entity.id
_entity.type
_entity.pdbx_description
1 polymer ?
#
loop_
_entity_poly.entity_id
_entity_poly.type
_entity_poly.pdbx_seq_one_letter_code
_entity_poly.pdbx_strand_id
1 'polypeptide(L)'
;MLGVGRIGAFHARALGGMAEVEQVVVADADHGRAEEFAARSGAEAARSTEVYGRVDAVVIAAPTAVHVELLRRAADARLPILCEKPIALDPTVAREAVEYVRARGAELQVGFQRRFDPMYLAAREVVRAGALGTLTRVHAVSVDRRPPPPEFVPTSGGIYRDTHIHDFDIVPWVTGLPIVEVTAIGANRGAAVFREHDDVDVSAVLFRLADGTLGTAHAGRRHEPGYDVRLELAGTHGTHACGGVTEGDFLTRFADAYRAELAAFVALAAGRIDNPCPAPAALAAQAVAEACVVSRREGRTVRVE
;
A
#
# COMPACT_ATOMS: atom_id res chain seq x y z
N MET A 1 -1.38 -15.54 9.54
CA MET A 1 -2.06 -14.22 9.34
C MET A 1 -2.17 -13.51 10.67
N LEU A 2 -1.60 -12.32 10.78
CA LEU A 2 -1.65 -11.47 11.97
C LEU A 2 -2.56 -10.27 11.71
N GLY A 3 -3.70 -10.23 12.40
CA GLY A 3 -4.82 -9.33 12.19
C GLY A 3 -5.86 -9.91 11.23
N VAL A 4 -7.10 -10.03 11.70
CA VAL A 4 -8.27 -10.47 10.90
C VAL A 4 -9.34 -9.39 10.83
N GLY A 5 -8.88 -8.12 10.77
CA GLY A 5 -9.72 -6.99 10.39
C GLY A 5 -10.18 -7.10 8.93
N ARG A 6 -10.69 -5.99 8.37
CA ARG A 6 -11.28 -5.96 7.02
C ARG A 6 -10.36 -6.55 5.93
N ILE A 7 -9.11 -6.08 5.82
CA ILE A 7 -8.15 -6.54 4.81
C ILE A 7 -7.57 -7.91 5.17
N GLY A 8 -7.22 -8.14 6.46
CA GLY A 8 -6.67 -9.41 6.90
C GLY A 8 -7.64 -10.58 6.73
N ALA A 9 -8.94 -10.36 6.94
CA ALA A 9 -9.98 -11.35 6.66
C ALA A 9 -10.08 -11.69 5.16
N PHE A 10 -9.89 -10.69 4.27
CA PHE A 10 -9.81 -10.93 2.83
C PHE A 10 -8.57 -11.77 2.48
N HIS A 11 -7.40 -11.38 2.98
CA HIS A 11 -6.14 -12.10 2.75
C HIS A 11 -6.19 -13.54 3.26
N ALA A 12 -6.70 -13.76 4.48
CA ALA A 12 -6.80 -15.11 5.04
C ALA A 12 -7.69 -16.04 4.20
N ARG A 13 -8.84 -15.53 3.70
CA ARG A 13 -9.70 -16.32 2.80
C ARG A 13 -9.03 -16.57 1.45
N ALA A 14 -8.35 -15.58 0.89
CA ALA A 14 -7.65 -15.73 -0.39
C ALA A 14 -6.54 -16.77 -0.27
N LEU A 15 -5.72 -16.73 0.79
CA LEU A 15 -4.69 -17.73 1.06
C LEU A 15 -5.28 -19.13 1.24
N GLY A 16 -6.37 -19.28 2.01
CA GLY A 16 -7.02 -20.59 2.21
C GLY A 16 -7.62 -21.21 0.94
N GLY A 17 -7.78 -20.43 -0.12
CA GLY A 17 -8.20 -20.92 -1.44
C GLY A 17 -7.05 -21.28 -2.40
N MET A 18 -5.78 -21.11 -1.99
CA MET A 18 -4.61 -21.41 -2.83
C MET A 18 -4.16 -22.86 -2.63
N ALA A 19 -3.91 -23.58 -3.71
CA ALA A 19 -3.48 -24.98 -3.65
C ALA A 19 -2.10 -25.17 -2.98
N GLU A 20 -1.26 -24.14 -2.99
CA GLU A 20 0.07 -24.16 -2.38
C GLU A 20 0.05 -23.88 -0.86
N VAL A 21 -1.11 -23.50 -0.30
CA VAL A 21 -1.27 -23.20 1.12
C VAL A 21 -2.04 -24.34 1.78
N GLU A 22 -1.32 -25.16 2.54
CA GLU A 22 -1.92 -26.30 3.24
C GLU A 22 -2.86 -25.82 4.36
N GLN A 23 -2.43 -24.83 5.15
CA GLN A 23 -3.19 -24.31 6.27
C GLN A 23 -2.95 -22.83 6.51
N VAL A 24 -4.00 -22.12 6.87
CA VAL A 24 -3.93 -20.73 7.34
C VAL A 24 -4.13 -20.69 8.85
N VAL A 25 -3.11 -20.22 9.55
CA VAL A 25 -3.20 -19.91 11.00
C VAL A 25 -3.49 -18.43 11.15
N VAL A 26 -4.54 -18.07 11.88
CA VAL A 26 -4.95 -16.69 12.12
C VAL A 26 -4.77 -16.29 13.58
N ALA A 27 -4.28 -15.08 13.82
CA ALA A 27 -4.19 -14.49 15.15
C ALA A 27 -4.63 -13.01 15.10
N ASP A 28 -5.26 -12.55 16.15
CA ASP A 28 -5.68 -11.15 16.33
C ASP A 28 -5.45 -10.77 17.80
N ALA A 29 -5.31 -9.47 18.07
CA ALA A 29 -5.26 -8.96 19.45
C ALA A 29 -6.54 -9.30 20.22
N ASP A 30 -7.67 -9.28 19.54
CA ASP A 30 -8.93 -9.86 20.00
C ASP A 30 -8.98 -11.34 19.58
N HIS A 31 -8.62 -12.22 20.52
CA HIS A 31 -8.58 -13.66 20.27
C HIS A 31 -9.95 -14.23 19.86
N GLY A 32 -11.03 -13.71 20.44
CA GLY A 32 -12.41 -14.12 20.08
C GLY A 32 -12.72 -13.82 18.61
N ARG A 33 -12.22 -12.71 18.06
CA ARG A 33 -12.32 -12.39 16.63
C ARG A 33 -11.58 -13.41 15.76
N ALA A 34 -10.39 -13.84 16.20
CA ALA A 34 -9.63 -14.88 15.50
C ALA A 34 -10.37 -16.22 15.49
N GLU A 35 -10.91 -16.64 16.65
CA GLU A 35 -11.71 -17.88 16.78
C GLU A 35 -12.98 -17.84 15.93
N GLU A 36 -13.72 -16.72 15.96
CA GLU A 36 -14.93 -16.53 15.15
C GLU A 36 -14.62 -16.57 13.65
N PHE A 37 -13.51 -15.97 13.23
CA PHE A 37 -13.07 -16.03 11.83
C PHE A 37 -12.68 -17.46 11.44
N ALA A 38 -11.90 -18.15 12.27
CA ALA A 38 -11.43 -19.52 12.04
C ALA A 38 -12.61 -20.50 11.88
N ALA A 39 -13.59 -20.41 12.76
CA ALA A 39 -14.78 -21.27 12.72
C ALA A 39 -15.58 -21.16 11.40
N ARG A 40 -15.50 -19.99 10.70
CA ARG A 40 -16.23 -19.76 9.45
C ARG A 40 -15.39 -19.96 8.19
N SER A 41 -14.07 -19.99 8.31
CA SER A 41 -13.15 -20.00 7.14
C SER A 41 -12.38 -21.30 6.96
N GLY A 42 -12.42 -22.20 7.94
CA GLY A 42 -11.56 -23.39 7.96
C GLY A 42 -10.11 -23.11 8.35
N ALA A 43 -9.79 -21.88 8.75
CA ALA A 43 -8.48 -21.53 9.30
C ALA A 43 -8.35 -22.05 10.74
N GLU A 44 -7.12 -22.06 11.26
CA GLU A 44 -6.84 -22.35 12.67
C GLU A 44 -6.62 -21.06 13.46
N ALA A 45 -7.27 -20.88 14.60
CA ALA A 45 -7.00 -19.76 15.49
C ALA A 45 -5.83 -20.08 16.43
N ALA A 46 -4.92 -19.10 16.59
CA ALA A 46 -3.81 -19.19 17.54
C ALA A 46 -3.60 -17.84 18.26
N ARG A 47 -2.86 -17.85 19.36
CA ARG A 47 -2.37 -16.60 19.95
C ARG A 47 -1.21 -16.05 19.14
N SER A 48 -1.09 -14.73 19.03
CA SER A 48 -0.05 -14.09 18.21
C SER A 48 1.37 -14.51 18.61
N THR A 49 1.60 -14.85 19.87
CA THR A 49 2.90 -15.33 20.38
C THR A 49 3.25 -16.77 19.95
N GLU A 50 2.28 -17.55 19.54
CA GLU A 50 2.43 -18.97 19.19
C GLU A 50 2.62 -19.20 17.68
N VAL A 51 2.33 -18.17 16.86
CA VAL A 51 2.30 -18.30 15.39
C VAL A 51 3.69 -18.60 14.82
N TYR A 52 4.72 -17.90 15.28
CA TYR A 52 6.03 -17.85 14.61
C TYR A 52 6.81 -19.17 14.56
N GLY A 53 6.52 -20.11 15.44
CA GLY A 53 7.11 -21.47 15.43
C GLY A 53 6.26 -22.52 14.69
N ARG A 54 5.16 -22.11 14.04
CA ARG A 54 4.15 -23.02 13.48
C ARG A 54 3.85 -22.80 12.01
N VAL A 55 4.46 -21.78 11.40
CA VAL A 55 4.18 -21.36 10.02
C VAL A 55 5.47 -21.16 9.23
N ASP A 56 5.38 -21.26 7.91
CA ASP A 56 6.49 -21.05 6.98
C ASP A 56 6.62 -19.60 6.51
N ALA A 57 5.56 -18.80 6.67
CA ALA A 57 5.54 -17.38 6.29
C ALA A 57 4.48 -16.62 7.10
N VAL A 58 4.62 -15.29 7.17
CA VAL A 58 3.72 -14.43 7.94
C VAL A 58 3.17 -13.31 7.07
N VAL A 59 1.84 -13.09 7.13
CA VAL A 59 1.19 -11.90 6.58
C VAL A 59 0.71 -11.03 7.74
N ILE A 60 1.14 -9.76 7.76
CA ILE A 60 0.80 -8.76 8.78
C ILE A 60 -0.21 -7.78 8.18
N ALA A 61 -1.45 -7.85 8.67
CA ALA A 61 -2.57 -6.97 8.30
C ALA A 61 -3.26 -6.41 9.57
N ALA A 62 -2.47 -6.21 10.60
CA ALA A 62 -2.85 -5.58 11.86
C ALA A 62 -2.85 -4.03 11.73
N PRO A 63 -3.29 -3.26 12.73
CA PRO A 63 -3.11 -1.81 12.73
C PRO A 63 -1.63 -1.40 12.64
N THR A 64 -1.33 -0.32 11.92
CA THR A 64 0.05 0.16 11.67
C THR A 64 0.88 0.33 12.95
N ALA A 65 0.26 0.72 14.04
CA ALA A 65 0.93 0.94 15.33
C ALA A 65 1.66 -0.30 15.87
N VAL A 66 1.27 -1.51 15.45
CA VAL A 66 1.90 -2.77 15.90
C VAL A 66 2.73 -3.46 14.82
N HIS A 67 2.80 -2.92 13.60
CA HIS A 67 3.55 -3.53 12.52
C HIS A 67 5.01 -3.80 12.89
N VAL A 68 5.70 -2.81 13.48
CA VAL A 68 7.13 -2.91 13.81
C VAL A 68 7.42 -4.03 14.82
N GLU A 69 6.57 -4.20 15.81
CA GLU A 69 6.70 -5.30 16.78
C GLU A 69 6.54 -6.66 16.08
N LEU A 70 5.49 -6.79 15.25
CA LEU A 70 5.20 -8.03 14.53
C LEU A 70 6.27 -8.36 13.49
N LEU A 71 6.81 -7.34 12.78
CA LEU A 71 7.93 -7.47 11.87
C LEU A 71 9.19 -8.01 12.57
N ARG A 72 9.54 -7.45 13.73
CA ARG A 72 10.70 -7.91 14.52
C ARG A 72 10.56 -9.35 14.93
N ARG A 73 9.40 -9.74 15.44
CA ARG A 73 9.13 -11.15 15.85
C ARG A 73 9.23 -12.12 14.68
N ALA A 74 8.65 -11.77 13.52
CA ALA A 74 8.72 -12.59 12.32
C ALA A 74 10.17 -12.68 11.78
N ALA A 75 10.91 -11.57 11.81
CA ALA A 75 12.32 -11.55 11.42
C ALA A 75 13.23 -12.35 12.36
N ASP A 76 12.99 -12.33 13.67
CA ASP A 76 13.71 -13.16 14.65
C ASP A 76 13.49 -14.66 14.39
N ALA A 77 12.30 -15.03 13.90
CA ALA A 77 11.99 -16.38 13.45
C ALA A 77 12.49 -16.65 12.00
N ARG A 78 13.09 -15.67 11.33
CA ARG A 78 13.57 -15.75 9.94
C ARG A 78 12.50 -16.13 8.91
N LEU A 79 11.25 -15.77 9.19
CA LEU A 79 10.13 -16.06 8.31
C LEU A 79 10.05 -15.02 7.18
N PRO A 80 9.70 -15.41 5.95
CA PRO A 80 9.24 -14.47 4.93
C PRO A 80 8.01 -13.71 5.41
N ILE A 81 7.97 -12.41 5.11
CA ILE A 81 6.94 -11.50 5.62
C ILE A 81 6.29 -10.75 4.47
N LEU A 82 4.96 -10.74 4.43
CA LEU A 82 4.18 -9.72 3.74
C LEU A 82 3.60 -8.78 4.82
N CYS A 83 3.88 -7.49 4.72
CA CYS A 83 3.34 -6.49 5.63
C CYS A 83 2.50 -5.47 4.87
N GLU A 84 1.29 -5.21 5.33
CA GLU A 84 0.46 -4.13 4.80
C GLU A 84 1.14 -2.76 4.98
N LYS A 85 0.85 -1.86 4.06
CA LYS A 85 1.33 -0.49 4.11
C LYS A 85 0.53 0.36 5.15
N PRO A 86 1.12 1.42 5.70
CA PRO A 86 2.55 1.73 5.74
C PRO A 86 3.28 0.84 6.76
N ILE A 87 4.58 0.67 6.59
CA ILE A 87 5.41 -0.12 7.55
C ILE A 87 5.33 0.48 8.96
N ALA A 88 5.42 1.80 9.07
CA ALA A 88 5.17 2.59 10.27
C ALA A 88 4.76 4.00 9.86
N LEU A 89 4.13 4.78 10.76
CA LEU A 89 3.79 6.18 10.49
C LEU A 89 5.02 7.09 10.54
N ASP A 90 5.98 6.82 11.42
CA ASP A 90 7.24 7.54 11.51
C ASP A 90 8.25 6.94 10.52
N PRO A 91 8.83 7.74 9.59
CA PRO A 91 9.76 7.25 8.58
C PRO A 91 11.08 6.73 9.16
N THR A 92 11.53 7.25 10.29
CA THR A 92 12.74 6.76 10.97
C THR A 92 12.50 5.38 11.54
N VAL A 93 11.36 5.20 12.21
CA VAL A 93 10.93 3.90 12.76
C VAL A 93 10.71 2.87 11.64
N ALA A 94 10.14 3.29 10.50
CA ALA A 94 9.97 2.42 9.33
C ALA A 94 11.33 1.95 8.78
N ARG A 95 12.30 2.85 8.64
CA ARG A 95 13.66 2.55 8.17
C ARG A 95 14.37 1.58 9.12
N GLU A 96 14.35 1.85 10.41
CA GLU A 96 14.92 0.97 11.44
C GLU A 96 14.31 -0.43 11.41
N ALA A 97 12.99 -0.53 11.22
CA ALA A 97 12.31 -1.81 11.11
C ALA A 97 12.76 -2.60 9.87
N VAL A 98 12.89 -1.94 8.71
CA VAL A 98 13.39 -2.55 7.47
C VAL A 98 14.83 -3.03 7.64
N GLU A 99 15.70 -2.22 8.25
CA GLU A 99 17.08 -2.60 8.53
C GLU A 99 17.17 -3.79 9.48
N TYR A 100 16.30 -3.82 10.50
CA TYR A 100 16.21 -4.93 11.44
C TYR A 100 15.84 -6.25 10.74
N VAL A 101 14.82 -6.22 9.86
CA VAL A 101 14.39 -7.40 9.09
C VAL A 101 15.53 -7.87 8.18
N ARG A 102 16.16 -6.93 7.43
CA ARG A 102 17.29 -7.22 6.55
C ARG A 102 18.47 -7.85 7.29
N ALA A 103 18.82 -7.33 8.47
CA ALA A 103 19.93 -7.83 9.27
C ALA A 103 19.74 -9.29 9.74
N ARG A 104 18.49 -9.78 9.74
CA ARG A 104 18.16 -11.18 10.08
C ARG A 104 18.04 -12.09 8.86
N GLY A 105 18.21 -11.53 7.65
CA GLY A 105 18.10 -12.26 6.40
C GLY A 105 16.67 -12.71 6.10
N ALA A 106 15.65 -12.04 6.66
CA ALA A 106 14.26 -12.31 6.35
C ALA A 106 13.81 -11.46 5.14
N GLU A 107 12.97 -12.06 4.28
CA GLU A 107 12.37 -11.37 3.15
C GLU A 107 11.16 -10.55 3.59
N LEU A 108 11.07 -9.29 3.14
CA LEU A 108 9.94 -8.40 3.42
C LEU A 108 9.33 -7.88 2.13
N GLN A 109 8.16 -8.39 1.76
CA GLN A 109 7.27 -7.83 0.75
C GLN A 109 6.31 -6.84 1.43
N VAL A 110 6.10 -5.67 0.81
CA VAL A 110 5.14 -4.68 1.31
C VAL A 110 3.88 -4.68 0.46
N GLY A 111 2.71 -4.55 1.09
CA GLY A 111 1.39 -4.65 0.47
C GLY A 111 1.04 -3.45 -0.41
N PHE A 112 1.59 -3.40 -1.63
CA PHE A 112 1.21 -2.45 -2.68
C PHE A 112 0.53 -3.19 -3.83
N GLN A 113 -0.71 -3.57 -3.63
CA GLN A 113 -1.51 -4.38 -4.54
C GLN A 113 -1.59 -3.85 -5.97
N ARG A 114 -1.45 -2.53 -6.19
CA ARG A 114 -1.53 -1.94 -7.54
C ARG A 114 -0.44 -2.46 -8.47
N ARG A 115 0.71 -2.89 -7.95
CA ARG A 115 1.79 -3.50 -8.74
C ARG A 115 1.39 -4.84 -9.38
N PHE A 116 0.35 -5.48 -8.85
CA PHE A 116 -0.18 -6.76 -9.30
C PHE A 116 -1.48 -6.62 -10.13
N ASP A 117 -1.97 -5.39 -10.30
CA ASP A 117 -3.15 -5.12 -11.09
C ASP A 117 -2.84 -5.14 -12.60
N PRO A 118 -3.59 -5.88 -13.42
CA PRO A 118 -3.32 -6.01 -14.84
C PRO A 118 -3.23 -4.70 -15.60
N MET A 119 -4.00 -3.68 -15.21
CA MET A 119 -3.98 -2.37 -15.88
C MET A 119 -2.67 -1.62 -15.62
N TYR A 120 -2.12 -1.68 -14.40
CA TYR A 120 -0.83 -1.06 -14.08
C TYR A 120 0.35 -1.85 -14.65
N LEU A 121 0.24 -3.19 -14.70
CA LEU A 121 1.20 -4.04 -15.41
C LEU A 121 1.27 -3.66 -16.91
N ALA A 122 0.12 -3.50 -17.57
CA ALA A 122 0.06 -3.07 -18.97
C ALA A 122 0.65 -1.66 -19.15
N ALA A 123 0.31 -0.71 -18.27
CA ALA A 123 0.87 0.65 -18.30
C ALA A 123 2.41 0.64 -18.21
N ARG A 124 2.97 -0.19 -17.32
CA ARG A 124 4.41 -0.37 -17.17
C ARG A 124 5.06 -0.93 -18.43
N GLU A 125 4.45 -1.94 -19.06
CA GLU A 125 4.98 -2.51 -20.31
C GLU A 125 4.93 -1.49 -21.47
N VAL A 126 3.90 -0.67 -21.58
CA VAL A 126 3.80 0.41 -22.57
C VAL A 126 4.95 1.41 -22.41
N VAL A 127 5.28 1.80 -21.16
CA VAL A 127 6.42 2.68 -20.88
C VAL A 127 7.75 2.01 -21.20
N ARG A 128 7.96 0.77 -20.73
CA ARG A 128 9.20 -0.01 -20.97
C ARG A 128 9.47 -0.27 -22.44
N ALA A 129 8.43 -0.48 -23.22
CA ALA A 129 8.53 -0.64 -24.67
C ALA A 129 8.86 0.67 -25.42
N GLY A 130 8.91 1.82 -24.70
CA GLY A 130 9.14 3.11 -25.33
C GLY A 130 7.98 3.61 -26.20
N ALA A 131 6.80 2.98 -26.11
CA ALA A 131 5.66 3.26 -26.98
C ALA A 131 5.13 4.70 -26.85
N LEU A 132 5.36 5.35 -25.71
CA LEU A 132 4.97 6.74 -25.47
C LEU A 132 6.05 7.74 -25.86
N GLY A 133 7.25 7.29 -26.25
CA GLY A 133 8.41 8.16 -26.45
C GLY A 133 8.90 8.76 -25.13
N THR A 134 9.33 10.00 -25.15
CA THR A 134 9.70 10.74 -23.92
C THR A 134 8.44 11.12 -23.14
N LEU A 135 8.36 10.70 -21.89
CA LEU A 135 7.25 11.10 -21.00
C LEU A 135 7.27 12.62 -20.78
N THR A 136 6.10 13.24 -20.83
CA THR A 136 5.92 14.67 -20.63
C THR A 136 5.05 14.99 -19.41
N ARG A 137 4.06 14.14 -19.12
CA ARG A 137 3.22 14.30 -17.94
C ARG A 137 2.67 12.98 -17.43
N VAL A 138 2.38 12.96 -16.12
CA VAL A 138 1.68 11.90 -15.41
C VAL A 138 0.50 12.49 -14.64
N HIS A 139 -0.66 11.84 -14.67
CA HIS A 139 -1.80 12.22 -13.84
C HIS A 139 -2.34 11.00 -13.09
N ALA A 140 -2.36 11.06 -11.76
CA ALA A 140 -2.90 10.03 -10.88
C ALA A 140 -4.13 10.54 -10.12
N VAL A 141 -5.11 9.67 -9.93
CA VAL A 141 -6.32 9.94 -9.13
C VAL A 141 -6.58 8.78 -8.20
N SER A 142 -6.88 9.07 -6.93
CA SER A 142 -7.21 8.08 -5.90
C SER A 142 -8.29 8.63 -4.98
N VAL A 143 -9.55 8.32 -5.25
CA VAL A 143 -10.68 8.88 -4.50
C VAL A 143 -11.56 7.76 -3.95
N ASP A 144 -11.72 7.76 -2.63
CA ASP A 144 -12.58 6.84 -1.92
C ASP A 144 -14.07 7.13 -2.22
N ARG A 145 -14.88 6.08 -2.32
CA ARG A 145 -16.32 6.24 -2.47
C ARG A 145 -16.95 6.92 -1.25
N ARG A 146 -16.49 6.56 -0.06
CA ARG A 146 -16.95 7.11 1.22
C ARG A 146 -15.77 7.35 2.15
N PRO A 147 -15.86 8.35 3.04
CA PRO A 147 -14.86 8.55 4.07
C PRO A 147 -14.65 7.28 4.90
N PRO A 148 -13.44 7.05 5.41
CA PRO A 148 -13.21 5.99 6.37
C PRO A 148 -14.01 6.25 7.67
N PRO A 149 -14.20 5.22 8.49
CA PRO A 149 -14.81 5.39 9.81
C PRO A 149 -14.07 6.47 10.63
N PRO A 150 -14.78 7.34 11.37
CA PRO A 150 -14.16 8.44 12.13
C PRO A 150 -13.05 7.99 13.07
N GLU A 151 -13.17 6.81 13.68
CA GLU A 151 -12.18 6.21 14.57
C GLU A 151 -10.88 5.80 13.88
N PHE A 152 -10.88 5.64 12.55
CA PHE A 152 -9.68 5.34 11.78
C PHE A 152 -8.84 6.58 11.49
N VAL A 153 -9.46 7.76 11.33
CA VAL A 153 -8.77 9.00 10.92
C VAL A 153 -7.58 9.34 11.83
N PRO A 154 -7.68 9.31 13.18
CA PRO A 154 -6.56 9.60 14.07
C PRO A 154 -5.35 8.69 13.88
N THR A 155 -5.55 7.47 13.39
CA THR A 155 -4.52 6.44 13.26
C THR A 155 -4.05 6.22 11.83
N SER A 156 -4.69 6.88 10.85
CA SER A 156 -4.41 6.71 9.42
C SER A 156 -3.07 7.30 8.98
N GLY A 157 -2.56 8.29 9.71
CA GLY A 157 -1.43 9.11 9.29
C GLY A 157 -1.76 10.21 8.28
N GLY A 158 -3.05 10.36 7.91
CA GLY A 158 -3.55 11.37 6.99
C GLY A 158 -3.52 10.96 5.52
N ILE A 159 -4.15 11.78 4.67
CA ILE A 159 -4.42 11.45 3.27
C ILE A 159 -3.16 11.13 2.44
N TYR A 160 -2.01 11.76 2.77
CA TYR A 160 -0.76 11.53 2.04
C TYR A 160 -0.14 10.16 2.35
N ARG A 161 -0.18 9.72 3.63
CA ARG A 161 0.39 8.43 4.08
C ARG A 161 -0.57 7.26 3.90
N ASP A 162 -1.89 7.53 3.82
CA ASP A 162 -2.90 6.47 3.69
C ASP A 162 -3.38 6.28 2.25
N THR A 163 -3.75 7.37 1.55
CA THR A 163 -4.33 7.30 0.20
C THR A 163 -3.28 7.53 -0.89
N HIS A 164 -2.60 8.68 -0.87
CA HIS A 164 -1.60 9.03 -1.88
C HIS A 164 -0.37 8.12 -1.90
N ILE A 165 -0.07 7.42 -0.82
CA ILE A 165 1.08 6.50 -0.77
C ILE A 165 1.02 5.46 -1.89
N HIS A 166 -0.18 5.06 -2.30
CA HIS A 166 -0.37 4.16 -3.44
C HIS A 166 0.02 4.83 -4.78
N ASP A 167 -0.22 6.14 -4.93
CA ASP A 167 0.17 6.89 -6.11
C ASP A 167 1.69 7.11 -6.12
N PHE A 168 2.27 7.38 -4.94
CA PHE A 168 3.70 7.57 -4.76
C PHE A 168 4.52 6.28 -4.92
N ASP A 169 3.89 5.12 -4.78
CA ASP A 169 4.47 3.84 -5.12
C ASP A 169 4.31 3.50 -6.61
N ILE A 170 3.08 3.61 -7.13
CA ILE A 170 2.78 3.09 -8.47
C ILE A 170 3.36 3.95 -9.60
N VAL A 171 3.44 5.28 -9.42
CA VAL A 171 4.00 6.18 -10.44
C VAL A 171 5.48 5.86 -10.69
N PRO A 172 6.38 5.82 -9.68
CA PRO A 172 7.75 5.40 -9.88
C PRO A 172 7.89 3.98 -10.43
N TRP A 173 7.05 3.06 -9.98
CA TRP A 173 7.09 1.67 -10.42
C TRP A 173 6.73 1.51 -11.92
N VAL A 174 5.74 2.26 -12.41
CA VAL A 174 5.32 2.25 -13.82
C VAL A 174 6.32 2.99 -14.70
N THR A 175 6.78 4.16 -14.27
CA THR A 175 7.64 5.02 -15.09
C THR A 175 9.12 4.63 -15.03
N GLY A 176 9.55 3.92 -13.98
CA GLY A 176 10.96 3.66 -13.70
C GLY A 176 11.72 4.88 -13.17
N LEU A 177 11.03 5.97 -12.83
CA LEU A 177 11.60 7.27 -12.46
C LEU A 177 11.13 7.69 -11.07
N PRO A 178 12.03 8.01 -10.12
CA PRO A 178 11.64 8.47 -8.80
C PRO A 178 11.01 9.88 -8.85
N ILE A 179 10.09 10.13 -7.91
CA ILE A 179 9.58 11.49 -7.62
C ILE A 179 10.65 12.20 -6.80
N VAL A 180 11.09 13.37 -7.25
CA VAL A 180 12.20 14.11 -6.64
C VAL A 180 11.79 15.44 -5.99
N GLU A 181 10.58 15.92 -6.29
CA GLU A 181 10.08 17.22 -5.82
C GLU A 181 8.55 17.21 -5.78
N VAL A 182 7.96 17.81 -4.76
CA VAL A 182 6.51 17.90 -4.59
C VAL A 182 6.06 19.28 -4.13
N THR A 183 4.85 19.70 -4.58
CA THR A 183 4.08 20.81 -4.02
C THR A 183 2.68 20.30 -3.71
N ALA A 184 2.30 20.31 -2.44
CA ALA A 184 1.04 19.72 -1.98
C ALA A 184 0.12 20.77 -1.35
N ILE A 185 -1.15 20.70 -1.69
CA ILE A 185 -2.24 21.46 -1.08
C ILE A 185 -3.35 20.50 -0.64
N GLY A 186 -4.14 20.93 0.34
CA GLY A 186 -5.28 20.15 0.79
C GLY A 186 -6.33 21.02 1.45
N ALA A 187 -7.55 20.54 1.49
CA ALA A 187 -8.68 21.24 2.09
C ALA A 187 -9.64 20.25 2.77
N ASN A 188 -10.42 20.76 3.70
CA ASN A 188 -11.54 20.05 4.33
C ASN A 188 -12.84 20.60 3.76
N ARG A 189 -13.55 19.75 3.01
CA ARG A 189 -14.81 20.09 2.34
C ARG A 189 -15.99 19.26 2.83
N GLY A 190 -15.73 18.26 3.68
CA GLY A 190 -16.69 17.29 4.17
C GLY A 190 -16.69 17.18 5.71
N ALA A 191 -16.34 16.01 6.24
CA ALA A 191 -16.46 15.70 7.65
C ALA A 191 -15.48 16.48 8.55
N ALA A 192 -15.98 16.94 9.71
CA ALA A 192 -15.20 17.74 10.66
C ALA A 192 -14.00 16.96 11.24
N VAL A 193 -14.11 15.65 11.38
CA VAL A 193 -13.07 14.77 11.97
C VAL A 193 -11.70 14.93 11.31
N PHE A 194 -11.60 15.19 10.02
CA PHE A 194 -10.31 15.41 9.37
C PHE A 194 -9.61 16.67 9.89
N ARG A 195 -10.37 17.76 10.12
CA ARG A 195 -9.84 18.99 10.65
C ARG A 195 -9.40 18.85 12.12
N GLU A 196 -10.13 18.07 12.90
CA GLU A 196 -9.82 17.80 14.31
C GLU A 196 -8.48 17.05 14.47
N HIS A 197 -8.03 16.35 13.43
CA HIS A 197 -6.78 15.58 13.42
C HIS A 197 -5.71 16.14 12.47
N ASP A 198 -5.77 17.44 12.12
CA ASP A 198 -4.84 18.11 11.17
C ASP A 198 -4.70 17.36 9.83
N ASP A 199 -5.74 16.65 9.41
CA ASP A 199 -5.83 15.97 8.14
C ASP A 199 -6.75 16.74 7.17
N VAL A 200 -6.80 16.30 5.93
CA VAL A 200 -7.64 16.84 4.86
C VAL A 200 -8.44 15.74 4.18
N ASP A 201 -9.64 16.08 3.69
CA ASP A 201 -10.49 15.13 2.98
C ASP A 201 -10.35 15.21 1.44
N VAL A 202 -9.65 16.22 0.96
CA VAL A 202 -9.27 16.37 -0.45
C VAL A 202 -7.90 17.01 -0.57
N SER A 203 -7.09 16.52 -1.52
CA SER A 203 -5.74 17.04 -1.74
C SER A 203 -5.33 16.95 -3.20
N ALA A 204 -4.44 17.87 -3.60
CA ALA A 204 -3.77 17.86 -4.88
C ALA A 204 -2.26 18.01 -4.66
N VAL A 205 -1.48 17.24 -5.43
CA VAL A 205 -0.03 17.26 -5.40
C VAL A 205 0.47 17.48 -6.81
N LEU A 206 1.33 18.49 -6.99
CA LEU A 206 2.21 18.60 -8.14
C LEU A 206 3.52 17.90 -7.81
N PHE A 207 4.07 17.15 -8.74
CA PHE A 207 5.35 16.50 -8.56
C PHE A 207 6.22 16.52 -9.81
N ARG A 208 7.51 16.31 -9.62
CA ARG A 208 8.50 16.18 -10.69
C ARG A 208 9.21 14.85 -10.58
N LEU A 209 9.33 14.14 -11.70
CA LEU A 209 10.18 12.96 -11.81
C LEU A 209 11.64 13.35 -12.08
N ALA A 210 12.55 12.42 -11.87
CA ALA A 210 13.99 12.68 -11.96
C ALA A 210 14.48 13.17 -13.35
N ASP A 211 13.76 12.82 -14.42
CA ASP A 211 14.05 13.26 -15.79
C ASP A 211 13.44 14.63 -16.15
N GLY A 212 12.69 15.25 -15.23
CA GLY A 212 11.97 16.50 -15.43
C GLY A 212 10.50 16.34 -15.83
N THR A 213 10.00 15.11 -16.05
CA THR A 213 8.57 14.86 -16.31
C THR A 213 7.71 15.43 -15.19
N LEU A 214 6.66 16.18 -15.56
CA LEU A 214 5.73 16.77 -14.59
C LEU A 214 4.58 15.80 -14.28
N GLY A 215 4.15 15.80 -13.03
CA GLY A 215 3.02 15.00 -12.61
C GLY A 215 2.06 15.72 -11.69
N THR A 216 0.83 15.22 -11.66
CA THR A 216 -0.20 15.61 -10.70
C THR A 216 -0.80 14.35 -10.07
N ALA A 217 -1.09 14.44 -8.77
CA ALA A 217 -1.88 13.42 -8.07
C ALA A 217 -3.04 14.09 -7.33
N HIS A 218 -4.23 13.53 -7.43
CA HIS A 218 -5.42 14.00 -6.72
C HIS A 218 -5.97 12.89 -5.84
N ALA A 219 -6.21 13.18 -4.57
CA ALA A 219 -6.88 12.26 -3.66
C ALA A 219 -8.07 12.90 -2.98
N GLY A 220 -9.05 12.07 -2.64
CA GLY A 220 -10.24 12.50 -1.93
C GLY A 220 -10.88 11.38 -1.13
N ARG A 221 -11.60 11.74 -0.07
CA ARG A 221 -12.26 10.79 0.83
C ARG A 221 -13.75 10.60 0.50
N ARG A 222 -14.24 11.18 -0.62
CA ARG A 222 -15.64 11.02 -1.04
C ARG A 222 -15.80 11.18 -2.54
N HIS A 223 -16.46 10.19 -3.16
CA HIS A 223 -16.87 10.22 -4.57
C HIS A 223 -18.15 9.39 -4.74
N GLU A 224 -19.29 10.05 -4.79
CA GLU A 224 -20.61 9.37 -4.84
C GLU A 224 -20.76 8.36 -5.99
N PRO A 225 -20.23 8.61 -7.21
CA PRO A 225 -20.33 7.62 -8.29
C PRO A 225 -19.62 6.30 -8.03
N GLY A 226 -18.63 6.25 -7.13
CA GLY A 226 -17.88 5.02 -6.83
C GLY A 226 -16.46 5.27 -6.37
N TYR A 227 -15.67 4.21 -6.26
CA TYR A 227 -14.24 4.27 -6.00
C TYR A 227 -13.51 4.61 -7.30
N ASP A 228 -12.78 5.73 -7.32
CA ASP A 228 -12.11 6.24 -8.53
C ASP A 228 -10.59 6.15 -8.40
N VAL A 229 -9.98 5.27 -9.20
CA VAL A 229 -8.53 5.12 -9.25
C VAL A 229 -8.07 5.07 -10.70
N ARG A 230 -7.24 6.05 -11.10
CA ARG A 230 -6.79 6.24 -12.46
C ARG A 230 -5.32 6.63 -12.54
N LEU A 231 -4.68 6.23 -13.65
CA LEU A 231 -3.36 6.73 -14.05
C LEU A 231 -3.40 7.07 -15.54
N GLU A 232 -2.98 8.29 -15.88
CA GLU A 232 -2.76 8.73 -17.25
C GLU A 232 -1.29 9.08 -17.43
N LEU A 233 -0.70 8.57 -18.50
CA LEU A 233 0.68 8.81 -18.94
C LEU A 233 0.63 9.45 -20.33
N ALA A 234 1.32 10.57 -20.52
CA ALA A 234 1.45 11.19 -21.82
C ALA A 234 2.92 11.40 -22.17
N GLY A 235 3.24 11.11 -23.40
CA GLY A 235 4.56 11.27 -23.95
C GLY A 235 4.54 11.84 -25.38
N THR A 236 5.69 11.96 -25.98
CA THR A 236 5.84 12.58 -27.32
C THR A 236 5.20 11.77 -28.45
N HIS A 237 4.95 10.46 -28.24
CA HIS A 237 4.39 9.58 -29.25
C HIS A 237 2.94 9.15 -28.96
N GLY A 238 2.39 9.51 -27.79
CA GLY A 238 1.01 9.16 -27.46
C GLY A 238 0.68 9.25 -25.98
N THR A 239 -0.49 8.71 -25.64
CA THR A 239 -0.99 8.63 -24.27
C THR A 239 -1.42 7.21 -23.92
N HIS A 240 -1.32 6.86 -22.64
CA HIS A 240 -1.90 5.64 -22.10
C HIS A 240 -2.66 6.00 -20.83
N ALA A 241 -3.90 5.52 -20.70
CA ALA A 241 -4.71 5.72 -19.51
C ALA A 241 -5.24 4.38 -19.01
N CYS A 242 -5.25 4.20 -17.70
CA CYS A 242 -5.80 3.00 -17.06
C CYS A 242 -6.55 3.36 -15.77
N GLY A 243 -7.45 2.46 -15.35
CA GLY A 243 -8.32 2.66 -14.21
C GLY A 243 -9.63 3.35 -14.57
N GLY A 244 -10.31 3.90 -13.58
CA GLY A 244 -11.61 4.55 -13.70
C GLY A 244 -12.45 4.37 -12.45
N VAL A 245 -13.69 4.85 -12.53
CA VAL A 245 -14.68 4.69 -11.47
C VAL A 245 -15.21 3.24 -11.46
N THR A 246 -15.23 2.63 -10.28
CA THR A 246 -15.78 1.29 -10.05
C THR A 246 -16.86 1.34 -8.97
N GLU A 247 -17.91 0.56 -9.12
CA GLU A 247 -18.85 0.33 -8.03
C GLU A 247 -18.14 -0.42 -6.87
N GLY A 248 -18.57 -0.13 -5.64
CA GLY A 248 -17.95 -0.74 -4.45
C GLY A 248 -16.81 0.10 -3.87
N ASP A 249 -15.79 -0.57 -3.40
CA ASP A 249 -14.62 0.01 -2.74
C ASP A 249 -13.32 -0.61 -3.25
N PHE A 250 -12.20 -0.31 -2.57
CA PHE A 250 -10.87 -0.81 -2.93
C PHE A 250 -10.77 -2.34 -2.91
N LEU A 251 -11.47 -3.03 -2.00
CA LEU A 251 -11.47 -4.51 -1.96
C LEU A 251 -12.15 -5.11 -3.19
N THR A 252 -13.25 -4.49 -3.64
CA THR A 252 -13.93 -4.91 -4.86
C THR A 252 -13.07 -4.62 -6.09
N ARG A 253 -12.53 -3.39 -6.19
CA ARG A 253 -11.72 -2.96 -7.34
C ARG A 253 -10.44 -3.75 -7.50
N PHE A 254 -9.75 -4.06 -6.40
CA PHE A 254 -8.46 -4.72 -6.41
C PHE A 254 -8.47 -6.18 -5.96
N ALA A 255 -9.64 -6.83 -5.95
CA ALA A 255 -9.75 -8.21 -5.48
C ALA A 255 -8.76 -9.16 -6.16
N ASP A 256 -8.63 -9.08 -7.48
CA ASP A 256 -7.71 -9.93 -8.25
C ASP A 256 -6.25 -9.51 -8.05
N ALA A 257 -5.97 -8.21 -7.92
CA ALA A 257 -4.64 -7.71 -7.61
C ALA A 257 -4.15 -8.19 -6.24
N TYR A 258 -5.00 -8.17 -5.21
CA TYR A 258 -4.69 -8.74 -3.89
C TYR A 258 -4.44 -10.24 -3.95
N ARG A 259 -5.22 -10.99 -4.74
CA ARG A 259 -4.96 -12.43 -4.93
C ARG A 259 -3.63 -12.67 -5.62
N ALA A 260 -3.30 -11.89 -6.66
CA ALA A 260 -2.03 -11.98 -7.36
C ALA A 260 -0.84 -11.59 -6.46
N GLU A 261 -1.00 -10.57 -5.60
CA GLU A 261 -0.02 -10.18 -4.61
C GLU A 261 0.29 -11.30 -3.61
N LEU A 262 -0.76 -11.94 -3.09
CA LEU A 262 -0.63 -13.08 -2.17
C LEU A 262 -0.01 -14.30 -2.86
N ALA A 263 -0.38 -14.59 -4.10
CA ALA A 263 0.23 -15.68 -4.88
C ALA A 263 1.72 -15.41 -5.12
N ALA A 264 2.09 -14.16 -5.42
CA ALA A 264 3.49 -13.76 -5.53
C ALA A 264 4.23 -13.89 -4.19
N PHE A 265 3.59 -13.53 -3.07
CA PHE A 265 4.17 -13.73 -1.75
C PHE A 265 4.38 -15.20 -1.42
N VAL A 266 3.43 -16.09 -1.71
CA VAL A 266 3.58 -17.54 -1.54
C VAL A 266 4.75 -18.07 -2.40
N ALA A 267 4.89 -17.58 -3.63
CA ALA A 267 6.01 -17.95 -4.49
C ALA A 267 7.36 -17.43 -3.97
N LEU A 268 7.39 -16.19 -3.44
CA LEU A 268 8.56 -15.61 -2.77
C LEU A 268 8.96 -16.41 -1.53
N ALA A 269 7.99 -16.73 -0.66
CA ALA A 269 8.22 -17.51 0.55
C ALA A 269 8.79 -18.92 0.24
N ALA A 270 8.41 -19.49 -0.89
CA ALA A 270 8.94 -20.75 -1.41
C ALA A 270 10.30 -20.58 -2.17
N GLY A 271 10.86 -19.39 -2.23
CA GLY A 271 12.12 -19.12 -2.93
C GLY A 271 12.06 -19.27 -4.46
N ARG A 272 10.86 -19.18 -5.06
CA ARG A 272 10.65 -19.38 -6.50
C ARG A 272 10.78 -18.12 -7.34
N ILE A 273 10.66 -16.94 -6.71
CA ILE A 273 10.76 -15.63 -7.37
C ILE A 273 11.51 -14.64 -6.49
N ASP A 274 12.06 -13.60 -7.11
CA ASP A 274 12.56 -12.43 -6.41
C ASP A 274 11.40 -11.60 -5.86
N ASN A 275 11.68 -10.77 -4.83
CA ASN A 275 10.68 -9.93 -4.18
C ASN A 275 10.12 -8.86 -5.14
N PRO A 276 8.84 -8.94 -5.53
CA PRO A 276 8.25 -8.00 -6.49
C PRO A 276 7.92 -6.62 -5.88
N CYS A 277 7.84 -6.55 -4.54
CA CYS A 277 7.51 -5.33 -3.81
C CYS A 277 8.40 -5.16 -2.56
N PRO A 278 9.74 -4.92 -2.75
CA PRO A 278 10.69 -4.87 -1.67
C PRO A 278 10.53 -3.60 -0.82
N ALA A 279 10.87 -3.69 0.46
CA ALA A 279 10.72 -2.63 1.44
C ALA A 279 11.38 -1.28 1.07
N PRO A 280 12.54 -1.20 0.39
CA PRO A 280 13.09 0.08 -0.05
C PRO A 280 12.14 0.91 -0.91
N ALA A 281 11.30 0.27 -1.74
CA ALA A 281 10.29 0.99 -2.53
C ALA A 281 9.19 1.61 -1.65
N ALA A 282 8.79 0.90 -0.59
CA ALA A 282 7.84 1.42 0.39
C ALA A 282 8.39 2.62 1.17
N LEU A 283 9.67 2.57 1.54
CA LEU A 283 10.35 3.70 2.18
C LEU A 283 10.42 4.92 1.24
N ALA A 284 10.69 4.70 -0.06
CA ALA A 284 10.69 5.77 -1.05
C ALA A 284 9.29 6.40 -1.21
N ALA A 285 8.23 5.61 -1.28
CA ALA A 285 6.86 6.11 -1.33
C ALA A 285 6.49 6.91 -0.06
N GLN A 286 6.94 6.43 1.11
CA GLN A 286 6.77 7.14 2.37
C GLN A 286 7.52 8.47 2.40
N ALA A 287 8.76 8.54 1.88
CA ALA A 287 9.51 9.79 1.80
C ALA A 287 8.77 10.85 0.98
N VAL A 288 8.13 10.46 -0.13
CA VAL A 288 7.26 11.35 -0.92
C VAL A 288 6.06 11.82 -0.10
N ALA A 289 5.42 10.93 0.67
CA ALA A 289 4.29 11.29 1.52
C ALA A 289 4.70 12.31 2.60
N GLU A 290 5.88 12.13 3.23
CA GLU A 290 6.42 13.08 4.21
C GLU A 290 6.72 14.45 3.58
N ALA A 291 7.34 14.46 2.40
CA ALA A 291 7.58 15.70 1.66
C ALA A 291 6.26 16.44 1.35
N CYS A 292 5.18 15.72 1.03
CA CYS A 292 3.85 16.31 0.85
C CYS A 292 3.28 16.90 2.16
N VAL A 293 3.45 16.22 3.29
CA VAL A 293 3.02 16.75 4.61
C VAL A 293 3.74 18.05 4.92
N VAL A 294 5.06 18.10 4.72
CA VAL A 294 5.87 19.32 4.90
C VAL A 294 5.42 20.42 3.93
N SER A 295 5.28 20.08 2.65
CA SER A 295 4.87 21.02 1.60
C SER A 295 3.52 21.67 1.92
N ARG A 296 2.52 20.88 2.33
CA ARG A 296 1.20 21.42 2.73
C ARG A 296 1.29 22.37 3.91
N ARG A 297 2.07 22.01 4.93
CA ARG A 297 2.21 22.81 6.15
C ARG A 297 2.94 24.12 5.91
N GLU A 298 3.99 24.08 5.09
CA GLU A 298 4.85 25.25 4.85
C GLU A 298 4.45 26.06 3.61
N GLY A 299 3.52 25.57 2.79
CA GLY A 299 3.05 26.26 1.57
C GLY A 299 4.14 26.44 0.52
N ARG A 300 5.10 25.52 0.43
CA ARG A 300 6.24 25.58 -0.52
C ARG A 300 6.51 24.23 -1.18
N THR A 301 7.27 24.28 -2.24
CA THR A 301 7.86 23.09 -2.88
C THR A 301 8.90 22.46 -1.95
N VAL A 302 8.90 21.12 -1.87
CA VAL A 302 9.82 20.32 -1.05
C VAL A 302 10.49 19.27 -1.93
N ARG A 303 11.80 19.13 -1.78
CA ARG A 303 12.54 18.01 -2.38
C ARG A 303 12.34 16.74 -1.58
N VAL A 304 12.25 15.62 -2.28
CA VAL A 304 12.18 14.29 -1.67
C VAL A 304 13.60 13.81 -1.37
N GLU A 305 13.87 13.45 -0.12
CA GLU A 305 15.16 12.98 0.38
C GLU A 305 15.19 11.45 0.55
#